data_b14febf85bc6b469f01f4e1121168765
#
_entry.id   b14febf85bc6b469f01f4e1121168765
#
_cell.length_a   1.000
_cell.length_b   1.000
_cell.length_c   1.000
_cell.angle_alpha   90.00
_cell.angle_beta   90.00
_cell.angle_gamma   90.00
#
_symmetry.space_group_name_H-M   'P 1'
#
loop_
_entity.id
_entity.type
_entity.pdbx_description
1 polymer ?
#
loop_
_entity_poly.entity_id
_entity_poly.type
_entity_poly.pdbx_seq_one_letter_code
_entity_poly.pdbx_strand_id
1 'polypeptide(L)'
;MEPAIELDGAALRANAAAFAALGAPVAAVVKADGYGWGARRLARELDDVVESYLVADDDELAALRSATAKPIRLLADAPPGRLARVLALGGIPNVSTGAALAEAAAAAAERGGLTVRVGVLDAAGWSTIRPADVPAFAAALAAGGLAVELWTHLVAPARAAALLAAFEDARRSLLAAGVPVVGVDLASTAVASPALAADRLRIGVGLFGARLGAPVATHCALRVRAPLVRRYPPGELGWAGYGEVAVAGDRSVSVLRCGYGDGLPKTLAGSGDILSIGMQYTTRASGKAVDVEELIGAADDVDDLAMRAGMTPHELVVGLARR
;
A
#
# COMPACT_ATOMS: atom_id res chain seq x y z
N MET A 1 -16.52 0.32 -27.24
CA MET A 1 -16.01 -0.47 -26.11
C MET A 1 -15.25 0.46 -25.17
N GLU A 2 -15.43 0.33 -23.85
CA GLU A 2 -14.73 1.15 -22.86
C GLU A 2 -13.38 0.52 -22.50
N PRO A 3 -12.40 1.29 -22.02
CA PRO A 3 -11.14 0.74 -21.54
C PRO A 3 -11.37 -0.11 -20.28
N ALA A 4 -10.57 -1.15 -20.11
CA ALA A 4 -10.56 -1.97 -18.91
C ALA A 4 -9.33 -1.62 -18.06
N ILE A 5 -9.57 -1.10 -16.84
CA ILE A 5 -8.54 -0.86 -15.84
C ILE A 5 -8.84 -1.79 -14.66
N GLU A 6 -7.97 -2.76 -14.42
CA GLU A 6 -8.25 -3.90 -13.57
C GLU A 6 -7.03 -4.26 -12.73
N LEU A 7 -7.25 -5.05 -11.68
CA LEU A 7 -6.19 -5.72 -10.94
C LEU A 7 -6.12 -7.19 -11.34
N ASP A 8 -4.90 -7.69 -11.47
CA ASP A 8 -4.59 -9.10 -11.58
C ASP A 8 -4.45 -9.72 -10.18
N GLY A 9 -5.46 -10.48 -9.76
CA GLY A 9 -5.47 -11.13 -8.44
C GLY A 9 -4.34 -12.14 -8.28
N ALA A 10 -3.94 -12.85 -9.34
CA ALA A 10 -2.83 -13.79 -9.28
C ALA A 10 -1.50 -13.08 -9.02
N ALA A 11 -1.28 -11.92 -9.65
CA ALA A 11 -0.10 -11.09 -9.40
C ALA A 11 -0.09 -10.53 -7.97
N LEU A 12 -1.25 -10.06 -7.44
CA LEU A 12 -1.37 -9.61 -6.04
C LEU A 12 -0.94 -10.72 -5.06
N ARG A 13 -1.44 -11.95 -5.27
CA ARG A 13 -1.12 -13.12 -4.44
C ARG A 13 0.36 -13.50 -4.52
N ALA A 14 0.91 -13.54 -5.74
CA ALA A 14 2.31 -13.83 -5.97
C ALA A 14 3.23 -12.80 -5.28
N ASN A 15 2.87 -11.52 -5.33
CA ASN A 15 3.60 -10.46 -4.65
C ASN A 15 3.56 -10.62 -3.13
N ALA A 16 2.38 -10.89 -2.55
CA ALA A 16 2.26 -11.15 -1.11
C ALA A 16 3.14 -12.34 -0.69
N ALA A 17 3.12 -13.44 -1.45
CA ALA A 17 3.95 -14.62 -1.19
C ALA A 17 5.46 -14.29 -1.31
N ALA A 18 5.87 -13.49 -2.29
CA ALA A 18 7.26 -13.07 -2.48
C ALA A 18 7.78 -12.26 -1.27
N PHE A 19 6.96 -11.35 -0.73
CA PHE A 19 7.32 -10.64 0.50
C PHE A 19 7.34 -11.55 1.72
N ALA A 20 6.40 -12.49 1.84
CA ALA A 20 6.40 -13.46 2.95
C ALA A 20 7.63 -14.38 2.94
N ALA A 21 8.17 -14.68 1.77
CA ALA A 21 9.42 -15.45 1.60
C ALA A 21 10.66 -14.75 2.18
N LEU A 22 10.58 -13.47 2.56
CA LEU A 22 11.63 -12.77 3.29
C LEU A 22 11.75 -13.23 4.77
N GLY A 23 10.86 -14.10 5.25
CA GLY A 23 11.02 -14.74 6.57
C GLY A 23 9.94 -14.39 7.60
N ALA A 24 8.97 -13.52 7.26
CA ALA A 24 7.82 -13.25 8.12
C ALA A 24 6.54 -13.07 7.30
N PRO A 25 5.39 -13.46 7.83
CA PRO A 25 4.10 -13.33 7.15
C PRO A 25 3.77 -11.86 6.84
N VAL A 26 2.99 -11.65 5.79
CA VAL A 26 2.56 -10.33 5.36
C VAL A 26 1.31 -9.90 6.13
N ALA A 27 1.39 -8.71 6.72
CA ALA A 27 0.25 -7.91 7.13
C ALA A 27 -0.06 -6.90 6.01
N ALA A 28 -1.17 -7.12 5.30
CA ALA A 28 -1.53 -6.34 4.13
C ALA A 28 -2.08 -4.96 4.52
N VAL A 29 -1.43 -3.89 4.06
CA VAL A 29 -1.94 -2.52 4.25
C VAL A 29 -2.94 -2.21 3.15
N VAL A 30 -4.22 -2.06 3.52
CA VAL A 30 -5.34 -1.85 2.60
C VAL A 30 -6.11 -0.56 2.90
N LYS A 31 -5.42 0.43 3.46
CA LYS A 31 -5.97 1.77 3.75
C LYS A 31 -6.43 2.49 2.48
N ALA A 32 -7.22 3.55 2.65
CA ALA A 32 -7.83 4.34 1.57
C ALA A 32 -8.64 3.45 0.61
N ASP A 33 -9.50 2.59 1.21
CA ASP A 33 -10.28 1.57 0.50
C ASP A 33 -9.41 0.71 -0.44
N GLY A 34 -8.33 0.14 0.10
CA GLY A 34 -7.42 -0.68 -0.70
C GLY A 34 -6.68 0.12 -1.79
N TYR A 35 -6.18 1.31 -1.45
CA TYR A 35 -5.56 2.24 -2.41
C TYR A 35 -6.54 2.66 -3.53
N GLY A 36 -7.85 2.71 -3.22
CA GLY A 36 -8.91 3.03 -4.15
C GLY A 36 -9.43 1.85 -4.98
N TRP A 37 -8.86 0.67 -4.83
CA TRP A 37 -9.25 -0.54 -5.58
C TRP A 37 -10.32 -1.39 -4.89
N GLY A 38 -10.76 -0.98 -3.70
CA GLY A 38 -11.73 -1.69 -2.87
C GLY A 38 -11.04 -2.64 -1.88
N ALA A 39 -10.97 -2.27 -0.59
CA ALA A 39 -10.34 -3.11 0.44
C ALA A 39 -10.99 -4.50 0.55
N ARG A 40 -12.32 -4.57 0.41
CA ARG A 40 -13.06 -5.85 0.39
C ARG A 40 -12.70 -6.73 -0.80
N ARG A 41 -12.41 -6.14 -1.96
CA ARG A 41 -11.93 -6.87 -3.14
C ARG A 41 -10.53 -7.43 -2.88
N LEU A 42 -9.62 -6.59 -2.36
CA LEU A 42 -8.27 -7.04 -2.01
C LEU A 42 -8.30 -8.16 -0.96
N ALA A 43 -9.19 -8.07 0.04
CA ALA A 43 -9.33 -9.14 1.03
C ALA A 43 -9.73 -10.47 0.39
N ARG A 44 -10.69 -10.47 -0.53
CA ARG A 44 -11.08 -11.70 -1.23
C ARG A 44 -9.95 -12.34 -2.04
N GLU A 45 -9.05 -11.51 -2.59
CA GLU A 45 -7.89 -12.00 -3.35
C GLU A 45 -6.75 -12.48 -2.45
N LEU A 46 -6.59 -11.92 -1.25
CA LEU A 46 -5.40 -12.08 -0.43
C LEU A 46 -5.60 -12.91 0.85
N ASP A 47 -6.86 -13.22 1.22
CA ASP A 47 -7.19 -13.74 2.56
C ASP A 47 -6.46 -15.03 2.93
N ASP A 48 -6.14 -15.87 1.97
CA ASP A 48 -5.41 -17.14 2.19
C ASP A 48 -3.87 -16.99 2.16
N VAL A 49 -3.33 -15.85 1.70
CA VAL A 49 -1.87 -15.63 1.57
C VAL A 49 -1.30 -14.57 2.50
N VAL A 50 -2.14 -13.79 3.18
CA VAL A 50 -1.69 -12.81 4.19
C VAL A 50 -2.10 -13.25 5.59
N GLU A 51 -1.38 -12.77 6.61
CA GLU A 51 -1.70 -13.07 8.01
C GLU A 51 -2.85 -12.20 8.52
N SER A 52 -2.87 -10.92 8.12
CA SER A 52 -3.78 -9.91 8.65
C SER A 52 -3.86 -8.69 7.74
N TYR A 53 -4.69 -7.74 8.15
CA TYR A 53 -4.89 -6.47 7.43
C TYR A 53 -4.62 -5.27 8.32
N LEU A 54 -4.21 -4.15 7.68
CA LEU A 54 -4.09 -2.85 8.33
C LEU A 54 -4.90 -1.82 7.55
N VAL A 55 -5.70 -1.05 8.28
CA VAL A 55 -6.58 0.00 7.78
C VAL A 55 -6.28 1.33 8.48
N ALA A 56 -6.73 2.45 7.91
CA ALA A 56 -6.46 3.76 8.50
C ALA A 56 -7.30 4.02 9.75
N ASP A 57 -8.60 3.68 9.72
CA ASP A 57 -9.55 4.04 10.75
C ASP A 57 -10.64 2.95 10.97
N ASP A 58 -11.58 3.25 11.85
CA ASP A 58 -12.66 2.34 12.24
C ASP A 58 -13.80 2.24 11.22
N ASP A 59 -13.95 3.18 10.30
CA ASP A 59 -14.91 3.07 9.20
C ASP A 59 -14.39 2.11 8.13
N GLU A 60 -13.09 2.18 7.80
CA GLU A 60 -12.42 1.18 6.95
C GLU A 60 -12.42 -0.22 7.61
N LEU A 61 -12.20 -0.29 8.94
CA LEU A 61 -12.31 -1.54 9.69
C LEU A 61 -13.71 -2.15 9.53
N ALA A 62 -14.77 -1.35 9.72
CA ALA A 62 -16.14 -1.83 9.59
C ALA A 62 -16.44 -2.34 8.18
N ALA A 63 -16.00 -1.60 7.16
CA ALA A 63 -16.17 -2.01 5.78
C ALA A 63 -15.45 -3.32 5.47
N LEU A 64 -14.20 -3.48 5.92
CA LEU A 64 -13.37 -4.64 5.65
C LEU A 64 -13.83 -5.89 6.41
N ARG A 65 -14.33 -5.73 7.65
CA ARG A 65 -14.73 -6.85 8.55
C ARG A 65 -15.73 -7.81 7.90
N SER A 66 -16.59 -7.31 7.01
CA SER A 66 -17.54 -8.16 6.28
C SER A 66 -16.90 -9.09 5.25
N ALA A 67 -15.63 -8.90 4.91
CA ALA A 67 -14.92 -9.66 3.88
C ALA A 67 -13.87 -10.63 4.43
N THR A 68 -13.49 -10.50 5.72
CA THR A 68 -12.47 -11.37 6.32
C THR A 68 -12.72 -11.58 7.81
N ALA A 69 -12.37 -12.76 8.32
CA ALA A 69 -12.31 -13.07 9.75
C ALA A 69 -10.91 -12.81 10.35
N LYS A 70 -9.91 -12.51 9.54
CA LYS A 70 -8.54 -12.30 9.99
C LYS A 70 -8.39 -11.07 10.90
N PRO A 71 -7.30 -10.97 11.68
CA PRO A 71 -7.02 -9.78 12.46
C PRO A 71 -6.97 -8.52 11.59
N ILE A 72 -7.63 -7.46 12.03
CA ILE A 72 -7.56 -6.14 11.40
C ILE A 72 -7.01 -5.16 12.43
N ARG A 73 -5.97 -4.43 12.06
CA ARG A 73 -5.23 -3.50 12.90
C ARG A 73 -5.40 -2.07 12.40
N LEU A 74 -5.58 -1.13 13.31
CA LEU A 74 -5.62 0.28 12.95
C LEU A 74 -4.20 0.85 12.83
N LEU A 75 -3.99 1.71 11.83
CA LEU A 75 -2.74 2.46 11.62
C LEU A 75 -2.69 3.75 12.44
N ALA A 76 -3.86 4.29 12.82
CA ALA A 76 -3.99 5.49 13.62
C ALA A 76 -4.87 5.25 14.85
N ASP A 77 -4.78 6.16 15.83
CA ASP A 77 -5.68 6.16 16.98
C ASP A 77 -7.11 6.32 16.50
N ALA A 78 -8.03 5.58 17.11
CA ALA A 78 -9.44 5.83 16.88
C ALA A 78 -9.82 7.24 17.39
N PRO A 79 -10.74 7.94 16.72
CA PRO A 79 -11.27 9.19 17.25
C PRO A 79 -11.80 9.00 18.68
N PRO A 80 -11.74 10.03 19.54
CA PRO A 80 -12.26 9.93 20.93
C PRO A 80 -13.68 9.36 20.98
N GLY A 81 -13.89 8.41 21.88
CA GLY A 81 -15.18 7.74 22.06
C GLY A 81 -15.50 6.64 21.03
N ARG A 82 -14.63 6.37 20.06
CA ARG A 82 -14.85 5.33 19.03
C ARG A 82 -14.14 4.00 19.34
N LEU A 83 -13.33 3.94 20.39
CA LEU A 83 -12.62 2.70 20.76
C LEU A 83 -13.57 1.51 20.96
N ALA A 84 -14.71 1.73 21.63
CA ALA A 84 -15.69 0.66 21.85
C ALA A 84 -16.19 0.03 20.53
N ARG A 85 -16.36 0.85 19.47
CA ARG A 85 -16.74 0.38 18.14
C ARG A 85 -15.62 -0.46 17.51
N VAL A 86 -14.36 -0.01 17.61
CA VAL A 86 -13.19 -0.79 17.14
C VAL A 86 -13.18 -2.17 17.77
N LEU A 87 -13.34 -2.23 19.10
CA LEU A 87 -13.33 -3.48 19.86
C LEU A 87 -14.54 -4.38 19.54
N ALA A 88 -15.71 -3.80 19.36
CA ALA A 88 -16.92 -4.55 18.94
C ALA A 88 -16.78 -5.20 17.57
N LEU A 89 -16.00 -4.57 16.67
CA LEU A 89 -15.68 -5.10 15.35
C LEU A 89 -14.49 -6.07 15.36
N GLY A 90 -13.92 -6.38 16.54
CA GLY A 90 -12.75 -7.25 16.68
C GLY A 90 -11.48 -6.64 16.08
N GLY A 91 -11.39 -5.30 16.03
CA GLY A 91 -10.18 -4.59 15.60
C GLY A 91 -9.15 -4.47 16.71
N ILE A 92 -7.88 -4.36 16.35
CA ILE A 92 -6.78 -4.08 17.26
C ILE A 92 -6.45 -2.59 17.16
N PRO A 93 -6.76 -1.78 18.21
CA PRO A 93 -6.61 -0.33 18.15
C PRO A 93 -5.14 0.10 18.23
N ASN A 94 -4.80 1.20 17.58
CA ASN A 94 -3.55 1.92 17.82
C ASN A 94 -3.74 2.89 18.99
N VAL A 95 -2.68 3.09 19.76
CA VAL A 95 -2.64 3.99 20.92
C VAL A 95 -1.33 4.78 20.88
N SER A 96 -1.43 6.10 20.68
CA SER A 96 -0.26 6.98 20.62
C SER A 96 -0.40 8.26 21.47
N THR A 97 -1.59 8.47 22.04
CA THR A 97 -1.90 9.64 22.86
C THR A 97 -2.32 9.24 24.26
N GLY A 98 -2.17 10.15 25.25
CA GLY A 98 -2.64 9.92 26.62
C GLY A 98 -4.14 9.69 26.70
N ALA A 99 -4.93 10.36 25.83
CA ALA A 99 -6.38 10.15 25.78
C ALA A 99 -6.74 8.74 25.28
N ALA A 100 -6.13 8.30 24.16
CA ALA A 100 -6.34 6.95 23.64
C ALA A 100 -5.87 5.88 24.62
N LEU A 101 -4.76 6.13 25.34
CA LEU A 101 -4.27 5.24 26.38
C LEU A 101 -5.25 5.12 27.56
N ALA A 102 -5.83 6.24 28.01
CA ALA A 102 -6.81 6.22 29.10
C ALA A 102 -8.08 5.46 28.70
N GLU A 103 -8.60 5.65 27.48
CA GLU A 103 -9.74 4.88 26.97
C GLU A 103 -9.40 3.38 26.88
N ALA A 104 -8.20 3.02 26.38
CA ALA A 104 -7.76 1.64 26.28
C ALA A 104 -7.59 0.97 27.67
N ALA A 105 -7.04 1.68 28.63
CA ALA A 105 -6.90 1.18 30.02
C ALA A 105 -8.26 0.93 30.69
N ALA A 106 -9.23 1.84 30.50
CA ALA A 106 -10.59 1.62 30.99
C ALA A 106 -11.24 0.38 30.34
N ALA A 107 -11.11 0.23 29.02
CA ALA A 107 -11.62 -0.94 28.32
C ALA A 107 -10.93 -2.24 28.73
N ALA A 108 -9.64 -2.20 29.05
CA ALA A 108 -8.87 -3.35 29.55
C ALA A 108 -9.37 -3.79 30.93
N ALA A 109 -9.64 -2.85 31.82
CA ALA A 109 -10.18 -3.15 33.16
C ALA A 109 -11.53 -3.87 33.07
N GLU A 110 -12.41 -3.47 32.16
CA GLU A 110 -13.71 -4.11 31.94
C GLU A 110 -13.63 -5.51 31.32
N ARG A 111 -12.57 -5.78 30.52
CA ARG A 111 -12.41 -7.01 29.74
C ARG A 111 -11.44 -8.02 30.36
N GLY A 112 -10.74 -7.65 31.42
CA GLY A 112 -9.66 -8.45 31.99
C GLY A 112 -8.37 -8.46 31.19
N GLY A 113 -8.14 -7.41 30.39
CA GLY A 113 -6.98 -7.20 29.53
C GLY A 113 -7.35 -6.75 28.11
N LEU A 114 -6.40 -6.11 27.45
CA LEU A 114 -6.55 -5.66 26.07
C LEU A 114 -5.19 -5.62 25.38
N THR A 115 -5.15 -6.08 24.13
CA THR A 115 -4.01 -5.86 23.24
C THR A 115 -4.22 -4.59 22.42
N VAL A 116 -3.22 -3.71 22.45
CA VAL A 116 -3.19 -2.47 21.66
C VAL A 116 -1.93 -2.43 20.78
N ARG A 117 -1.96 -1.62 19.74
CA ARG A 117 -0.76 -1.33 18.95
C ARG A 117 -0.12 -0.04 19.43
N VAL A 118 1.19 -0.03 19.52
CA VAL A 118 1.98 1.16 19.84
C VAL A 118 3.07 1.33 18.79
N GLY A 119 3.04 2.46 18.12
CA GLY A 119 4.07 2.84 17.16
C GLY A 119 5.14 3.69 17.79
N VAL A 120 6.41 3.45 17.48
CA VAL A 120 7.54 4.27 17.93
C VAL A 120 8.24 4.88 16.72
N LEU A 121 8.13 6.20 16.57
CA LEU A 121 8.74 6.95 15.47
C LEU A 121 8.80 8.43 15.83
N ASP A 122 9.96 9.05 15.63
CA ASP A 122 10.11 10.51 15.76
C ASP A 122 9.86 11.19 14.39
N ALA A 123 8.60 11.22 13.99
CA ALA A 123 8.18 11.87 12.75
C ALA A 123 6.75 12.41 12.87
N ALA A 124 6.54 13.62 12.38
CA ALA A 124 5.21 14.21 12.31
C ALA A 124 4.29 13.47 11.31
N GLY A 125 2.99 13.51 11.55
CA GLY A 125 1.99 12.91 10.66
C GLY A 125 1.75 11.41 10.85
N TRP A 126 2.31 10.80 11.90
CA TRP A 126 2.11 9.41 12.27
C TRP A 126 1.52 9.29 13.66
N SER A 127 0.59 8.36 13.86
CA SER A 127 0.04 8.03 15.19
C SER A 127 1.04 7.14 15.96
N THR A 128 2.14 7.76 16.39
CA THR A 128 3.27 7.12 17.07
C THR A 128 3.70 7.95 18.26
N ILE A 129 4.40 7.31 19.21
CA ILE A 129 5.09 7.98 20.32
C ILE A 129 6.55 8.22 19.92
N ARG A 130 7.14 9.29 20.43
CA ARG A 130 8.57 9.55 20.23
C ARG A 130 9.40 8.60 21.11
N PRO A 131 10.60 8.18 20.68
CA PRO A 131 11.48 7.36 21.50
C PRO A 131 11.70 7.91 22.92
N ALA A 132 11.83 9.22 23.06
CA ALA A 132 12.03 9.87 24.35
C ALA A 132 10.83 9.76 25.32
N ASP A 133 9.62 9.57 24.80
CA ASP A 133 8.39 9.48 25.60
C ASP A 133 8.08 8.03 26.01
N VAL A 134 8.78 7.05 25.44
CA VAL A 134 8.54 5.61 25.67
C VAL A 134 8.56 5.23 27.15
N PRO A 135 9.51 5.68 28.00
CA PRO A 135 9.53 5.25 29.40
C PRO A 135 8.27 5.63 30.18
N ALA A 136 7.79 6.87 29.99
CA ALA A 136 6.56 7.33 30.64
C ALA A 136 5.32 6.61 30.11
N PHE A 137 5.28 6.37 28.79
CA PHE A 137 4.19 5.66 28.14
C PHE A 137 4.14 4.19 28.55
N ALA A 138 5.31 3.53 28.69
CA ALA A 138 5.43 2.16 29.15
C ALA A 138 4.89 1.97 30.59
N ALA A 139 5.22 2.89 31.50
CA ALA A 139 4.67 2.87 32.86
C ALA A 139 3.13 2.96 32.85
N ALA A 140 2.56 3.80 32.01
CA ALA A 140 1.11 3.94 31.89
C ALA A 140 0.44 2.73 31.23
N LEU A 141 1.06 2.10 30.23
CA LEU A 141 0.61 0.83 29.64
C LEU A 141 0.57 -0.30 30.66
N ALA A 142 1.64 -0.44 31.45
CA ALA A 142 1.73 -1.44 32.54
C ALA A 142 0.64 -1.24 33.60
N ALA A 143 0.44 0.01 34.06
CA ALA A 143 -0.60 0.36 35.02
C ALA A 143 -2.02 0.10 34.45
N GLY A 144 -2.21 0.21 33.16
CA GLY A 144 -3.47 -0.07 32.45
C GLY A 144 -3.71 -1.55 32.13
N GLY A 145 -2.77 -2.45 32.46
CA GLY A 145 -2.90 -3.88 32.15
C GLY A 145 -2.94 -4.20 30.66
N LEU A 146 -2.23 -3.43 29.84
CA LEU A 146 -2.25 -3.52 28.38
C LEU A 146 -1.10 -4.39 27.85
N ALA A 147 -1.42 -5.27 26.89
CA ALA A 147 -0.42 -5.95 26.07
C ALA A 147 -0.21 -5.15 24.76
N VAL A 148 0.99 -5.22 24.19
CA VAL A 148 1.40 -4.38 23.07
C VAL A 148 1.83 -5.19 21.84
N GLU A 149 1.24 -4.90 20.68
CA GLU A 149 1.87 -5.12 19.38
C GLU A 149 2.70 -3.87 19.04
N LEU A 150 4.01 -4.00 19.10
CA LEU A 150 4.94 -2.88 18.87
C LEU A 150 5.25 -2.74 17.38
N TRP A 151 5.26 -1.50 16.88
CA TRP A 151 5.54 -1.27 15.47
C TRP A 151 6.36 0.01 15.24
N THR A 152 7.06 0.05 14.11
CA THR A 152 7.63 1.29 13.56
C THR A 152 7.48 1.32 12.04
N HIS A 153 7.52 2.51 11.46
CA HIS A 153 7.52 2.69 10.02
C HIS A 153 8.92 3.07 9.54
N LEU A 154 9.55 2.12 8.87
CA LEU A 154 10.90 2.34 8.31
C LEU A 154 10.73 3.12 6.98
N VAL A 155 10.73 4.45 7.09
CA VAL A 155 10.39 5.36 5.98
C VAL A 155 11.48 5.49 4.91
N ALA A 156 12.75 5.25 5.27
CA ALA A 156 13.86 5.41 4.35
C ALA A 156 14.99 4.43 4.67
N PRO A 157 15.57 3.75 3.65
CA PRO A 157 16.69 2.82 3.86
C PRO A 157 17.89 3.47 4.61
N ALA A 158 18.22 4.72 4.28
CA ALA A 158 19.33 5.44 4.92
C ALA A 158 19.13 5.68 6.43
N ARG A 159 17.90 5.66 6.94
CA ARG A 159 17.59 5.86 8.37
C ARG A 159 17.19 4.56 9.06
N ALA A 160 17.07 3.44 8.33
CA ALA A 160 16.53 2.19 8.85
C ALA A 160 17.30 1.67 10.07
N ALA A 161 18.64 1.72 10.06
CA ALA A 161 19.46 1.26 11.18
C ALA A 161 19.22 2.07 12.46
N ALA A 162 19.16 3.39 12.37
CA ALA A 162 18.89 4.26 13.53
C ALA A 162 17.46 4.08 14.07
N LEU A 163 16.48 3.91 13.16
CA LEU A 163 15.09 3.66 13.54
C LEU A 163 14.94 2.29 14.22
N LEU A 164 15.63 1.27 13.74
CA LEU A 164 15.65 -0.06 14.36
C LEU A 164 16.30 -0.03 15.74
N ALA A 165 17.41 0.71 15.93
CA ALA A 165 18.03 0.86 17.23
C ALA A 165 17.07 1.52 18.24
N ALA A 166 16.43 2.64 17.87
CA ALA A 166 15.44 3.30 18.69
C ALA A 166 14.22 2.41 19.00
N PHE A 167 13.80 1.60 18.05
CA PHE A 167 12.74 0.62 18.22
C PHE A 167 13.10 -0.47 19.22
N GLU A 168 14.32 -1.03 19.15
CA GLU A 168 14.78 -2.04 20.11
C GLU A 168 14.97 -1.46 21.51
N ASP A 169 15.39 -0.19 21.63
CA ASP A 169 15.44 0.52 22.91
C ASP A 169 14.03 0.67 23.53
N ALA A 170 13.06 1.03 22.68
CA ALA A 170 11.66 1.12 23.09
C ALA A 170 11.11 -0.24 23.56
N ARG A 171 11.40 -1.30 22.81
CA ARG A 171 11.00 -2.67 23.16
C ARG A 171 11.57 -3.09 24.53
N ARG A 172 12.86 -2.81 24.77
CA ARG A 172 13.48 -3.08 26.06
C ARG A 172 12.82 -2.29 27.20
N SER A 173 12.50 -1.02 26.95
CA SER A 173 11.82 -0.17 27.96
C SER A 173 10.43 -0.70 28.31
N LEU A 174 9.65 -1.14 27.33
CA LEU A 174 8.33 -1.75 27.55
C LEU A 174 8.45 -3.03 28.41
N LEU A 175 9.36 -3.93 28.03
CA LEU A 175 9.59 -5.19 28.76
C LEU A 175 10.08 -4.93 30.21
N ALA A 176 10.98 -3.96 30.41
CA ALA A 176 11.48 -3.57 31.72
C ALA A 176 10.38 -2.98 32.62
N ALA A 177 9.37 -2.32 32.01
CA ALA A 177 8.20 -1.83 32.74
C ALA A 177 7.13 -2.93 32.98
N GLY A 178 7.38 -4.18 32.58
CA GLY A 178 6.45 -5.28 32.73
C GLY A 178 5.31 -5.32 31.67
N VAL A 179 5.42 -4.56 30.61
CA VAL A 179 4.43 -4.57 29.52
C VAL A 179 4.66 -5.78 28.61
N PRO A 180 3.70 -6.69 28.43
CA PRO A 180 3.82 -7.79 27.48
C PRO A 180 3.90 -7.28 26.05
N VAL A 181 5.00 -7.52 25.33
CA VAL A 181 5.13 -7.29 23.89
C VAL A 181 4.76 -8.59 23.19
N VAL A 182 3.55 -8.63 22.62
CA VAL A 182 2.94 -9.85 22.05
C VAL A 182 3.06 -9.93 20.52
N GLY A 183 3.66 -8.92 19.90
CA GLY A 183 3.93 -8.91 18.46
C GLY A 183 4.78 -7.73 18.04
N VAL A 184 5.51 -7.93 16.94
CA VAL A 184 6.40 -6.93 16.34
C VAL A 184 6.07 -6.80 14.86
N ASP A 185 5.64 -5.59 14.47
CA ASP A 185 5.37 -5.25 13.06
C ASP A 185 6.44 -4.30 12.56
N LEU A 186 7.25 -4.74 11.64
CA LEU A 186 8.29 -3.92 11.02
C LEU A 186 8.05 -3.74 9.52
N ALA A 187 8.89 -2.94 8.93
CA ALA A 187 8.99 -2.66 7.51
C ALA A 187 7.93 -1.70 6.95
N SER A 188 8.24 -1.28 5.78
CA SER A 188 7.42 -0.87 4.66
C SER A 188 7.91 -1.64 3.44
N THR A 189 7.26 -1.51 2.30
CA THR A 189 7.73 -2.16 1.06
C THR A 189 9.22 -1.89 0.80
N ALA A 190 9.68 -0.64 0.96
CA ALA A 190 11.05 -0.20 0.63
C ALA A 190 12.17 -0.84 1.46
N VAL A 191 11.87 -1.31 2.66
CA VAL A 191 12.88 -1.84 3.61
C VAL A 191 12.59 -3.26 4.05
N ALA A 192 11.64 -3.92 3.41
CA ALA A 192 11.39 -5.34 3.64
C ALA A 192 12.63 -6.14 3.28
N SER A 193 13.11 -6.95 4.22
CA SER A 193 14.38 -7.66 4.11
C SER A 193 14.37 -8.89 5.01
N PRO A 194 15.08 -9.97 4.64
CA PRO A 194 15.28 -11.13 5.50
C PRO A 194 16.01 -10.82 6.82
N ALA A 195 16.71 -9.69 6.90
CA ALA A 195 17.41 -9.26 8.11
C ALA A 195 16.50 -8.64 9.16
N LEU A 196 15.22 -8.39 8.88
CA LEU A 196 14.27 -7.82 9.83
C LEU A 196 13.73 -8.92 10.76
N ALA A 197 14.05 -8.81 12.03
CA ALA A 197 13.46 -9.67 13.07
C ALA A 197 12.04 -9.15 13.42
N ALA A 198 11.05 -9.58 12.65
CA ALA A 198 9.65 -9.18 12.80
C ALA A 198 8.73 -10.39 12.80
N ASP A 199 7.63 -10.28 13.54
CA ASP A 199 6.56 -11.28 13.47
C ASP A 199 5.71 -11.09 12.21
N ARG A 200 5.69 -9.86 11.66
CA ARG A 200 4.94 -9.51 10.45
C ARG A 200 5.64 -8.40 9.66
N LEU A 201 5.57 -8.50 8.33
CA LEU A 201 5.99 -7.45 7.40
C LEU A 201 4.76 -6.66 6.93
N ARG A 202 4.77 -5.35 7.14
CA ARG A 202 3.67 -4.48 6.67
C ARG A 202 3.91 -4.07 5.22
N ILE A 203 3.12 -4.64 4.31
CA ILE A 203 3.25 -4.42 2.87
C ILE A 203 1.99 -3.75 2.33
N GLY A 204 2.16 -2.62 1.65
CA GLY A 204 1.08 -1.89 0.97
C GLY A 204 1.27 -1.90 -0.54
N VAL A 205 1.94 -0.89 -1.08
CA VAL A 205 2.14 -0.74 -2.53
C VAL A 205 2.91 -1.91 -3.16
N GLY A 206 3.68 -2.66 -2.38
CA GLY A 206 4.34 -3.89 -2.81
C GLY A 206 3.36 -4.98 -3.26
N LEU A 207 2.15 -5.01 -2.74
CA LEU A 207 1.11 -5.93 -3.21
C LEU A 207 0.76 -5.70 -4.69
N PHE A 208 0.87 -4.46 -5.16
CA PHE A 208 0.60 -4.09 -6.55
C PHE A 208 1.80 -4.27 -7.49
N GLY A 209 2.96 -4.65 -6.95
CA GLY A 209 4.16 -4.96 -7.72
C GLY A 209 5.32 -3.98 -7.55
N ALA A 210 5.17 -2.91 -6.76
CA ALA A 210 6.29 -2.03 -6.45
C ALA A 210 7.28 -2.71 -5.50
N ARG A 211 8.58 -2.50 -5.72
CA ARG A 211 9.65 -3.02 -4.85
C ARG A 211 10.24 -1.94 -3.96
N LEU A 212 10.39 -0.72 -4.52
CA LEU A 212 11.03 0.41 -3.85
C LEU A 212 12.45 0.07 -3.32
N GLY A 213 13.13 -0.84 -4.01
CA GLY A 213 14.46 -1.33 -3.60
C GLY A 213 14.47 -2.59 -2.73
N ALA A 214 13.32 -3.14 -2.33
CA ALA A 214 13.28 -4.43 -1.62
C ALA A 214 13.85 -5.58 -2.47
N PRO A 215 14.56 -6.56 -1.87
CA PRO A 215 15.19 -7.67 -2.59
C PRO A 215 14.18 -8.79 -2.91
N VAL A 216 13.12 -8.43 -3.60
CA VAL A 216 12.02 -9.35 -4.01
C VAL A 216 11.77 -9.24 -5.51
N ALA A 217 11.37 -10.34 -6.12
CA ALA A 217 10.80 -10.33 -7.46
C ALA A 217 9.29 -10.11 -7.33
N THR A 218 8.76 -9.08 -7.97
CA THR A 218 7.34 -8.76 -7.99
C THR A 218 6.80 -8.75 -9.41
N HIS A 219 5.49 -8.83 -9.53
CA HIS A 219 4.74 -8.76 -10.79
C HIS A 219 3.84 -7.53 -10.78
N CYS A 220 3.79 -6.79 -11.88
CA CYS A 220 2.81 -5.73 -12.04
C CYS A 220 1.40 -6.31 -11.92
N ALA A 221 0.65 -5.89 -10.92
CA ALA A 221 -0.75 -6.31 -10.76
C ALA A 221 -1.73 -5.38 -11.48
N LEU A 222 -1.25 -4.26 -12.04
CA LEU A 222 -2.06 -3.30 -12.76
C LEU A 222 -2.26 -3.76 -14.21
N ARG A 223 -3.49 -3.67 -14.71
CA ARG A 223 -3.84 -3.97 -16.10
C ARG A 223 -4.63 -2.81 -16.68
N VAL A 224 -4.12 -2.22 -17.75
CA VAL A 224 -4.82 -1.20 -18.53
C VAL A 224 -4.90 -1.68 -19.98
N ARG A 225 -6.10 -2.06 -20.39
CA ARG A 225 -6.40 -2.52 -21.76
C ARG A 225 -7.29 -1.52 -22.46
N ALA A 226 -6.88 -1.07 -23.63
CA ALA A 226 -7.55 -0.02 -24.40
C ALA A 226 -8.00 -0.55 -25.75
N PRO A 227 -9.29 -0.39 -26.11
CA PRO A 227 -9.80 -0.72 -27.44
C PRO A 227 -9.12 0.12 -28.52
N LEU A 228 -8.79 -0.52 -29.64
CA LEU A 228 -8.32 0.15 -30.84
C LEU A 228 -9.47 0.94 -31.47
N VAL A 229 -9.26 2.22 -31.71
CA VAL A 229 -10.19 3.10 -32.43
C VAL A 229 -9.82 3.17 -33.89
N ARG A 230 -8.52 3.38 -34.14
CA ARG A 230 -7.99 3.49 -35.50
C ARG A 230 -6.51 3.15 -35.54
N ARG A 231 -6.07 2.58 -36.64
CA ARG A 231 -4.66 2.38 -36.97
C ARG A 231 -4.30 3.12 -38.24
N TYR A 232 -3.11 3.69 -38.20
CA TYR A 232 -2.49 4.34 -39.32
C TYR A 232 -1.23 3.57 -39.74
N PRO A 233 -1.09 3.17 -41.01
CA PRO A 233 0.13 2.58 -41.54
C PRO A 233 1.34 3.53 -41.43
N PRO A 234 2.57 3.01 -41.61
CA PRO A 234 3.75 3.86 -41.68
C PRO A 234 3.62 4.95 -42.74
N GLY A 235 4.04 6.17 -42.39
CA GLY A 235 4.05 7.32 -43.29
C GLY A 235 2.70 8.03 -43.50
N GLU A 236 1.60 7.50 -42.91
CA GLU A 236 0.26 8.12 -43.08
C GLU A 236 0.05 9.30 -42.11
N LEU A 237 0.73 9.30 -40.94
CA LEU A 237 0.67 10.38 -39.96
C LEU A 237 2.04 11.06 -39.78
N GLY A 238 2.04 12.40 -39.86
CA GLY A 238 3.22 13.20 -39.52
C GLY A 238 3.29 13.59 -38.03
N TRP A 239 2.14 13.64 -37.35
CA TRP A 239 2.02 14.15 -35.98
C TRP A 239 1.02 13.36 -35.16
N ALA A 240 1.29 13.27 -33.86
CA ALA A 240 0.40 12.66 -32.84
C ALA A 240 -0.05 13.71 -31.81
N GLY A 241 -1.13 13.40 -31.10
CA GLY A 241 -1.72 14.27 -30.08
C GLY A 241 -2.25 15.57 -30.66
N TYR A 242 -1.96 16.67 -29.99
CA TYR A 242 -2.36 18.02 -30.45
C TYR A 242 -1.35 18.63 -31.42
N GLY A 243 -0.60 17.82 -32.16
CA GLY A 243 0.42 18.27 -33.11
C GLY A 243 1.79 18.51 -32.47
N GLU A 244 1.99 18.05 -31.26
CA GLU A 244 3.22 18.30 -30.48
C GLU A 244 4.29 17.20 -30.67
N VAL A 245 3.89 16.01 -31.14
CA VAL A 245 4.78 14.86 -31.27
C VAL A 245 4.90 14.43 -32.74
N ALA A 246 6.11 14.57 -33.30
CA ALA A 246 6.39 14.08 -34.64
C ALA A 246 6.39 12.54 -34.65
N VAL A 247 5.76 11.96 -35.66
CA VAL A 247 5.72 10.51 -35.87
C VAL A 247 6.78 10.11 -36.88
N ALA A 248 7.67 9.18 -36.53
CA ALA A 248 8.63 8.63 -37.49
C ALA A 248 7.92 7.87 -38.60
N GLY A 249 8.28 8.16 -39.87
CA GLY A 249 7.59 7.68 -41.04
C GLY A 249 7.61 6.16 -41.28
N ASP A 250 8.43 5.42 -40.52
CA ASP A 250 8.56 3.97 -40.60
C ASP A 250 7.68 3.23 -39.56
N ARG A 251 6.93 3.96 -38.72
CA ARG A 251 6.12 3.38 -37.64
C ARG A 251 4.64 3.45 -37.91
N SER A 252 3.95 2.34 -37.63
CA SER A 252 2.48 2.34 -37.52
C SER A 252 2.04 3.01 -36.22
N VAL A 253 0.89 3.68 -36.25
CA VAL A 253 0.32 4.37 -35.07
C VAL A 253 -1.07 3.84 -34.78
N SER A 254 -1.28 3.43 -33.54
CA SER A 254 -2.60 3.08 -33.00
C SER A 254 -3.17 4.25 -32.21
N VAL A 255 -4.46 4.55 -32.42
CA VAL A 255 -5.27 5.41 -31.55
C VAL A 255 -6.14 4.51 -30.70
N LEU A 256 -5.98 4.60 -29.39
CA LEU A 256 -6.60 3.73 -28.40
C LEU A 256 -7.61 4.50 -27.54
N ARG A 257 -8.75 3.89 -27.24
CA ARG A 257 -9.78 4.48 -26.36
C ARG A 257 -9.38 4.27 -24.90
N CYS A 258 -8.49 5.10 -24.42
CA CYS A 258 -8.09 5.27 -23.04
C CYS A 258 -7.29 6.56 -22.93
N GLY A 259 -7.54 7.39 -21.93
CA GLY A 259 -6.83 8.62 -21.75
C GLY A 259 -6.71 9.01 -20.26
N TYR A 260 -6.27 10.25 -19.99
CA TYR A 260 -6.15 10.71 -18.61
C TYR A 260 -7.50 10.89 -17.91
N GLY A 261 -8.59 11.03 -18.65
CA GLY A 261 -9.96 11.02 -18.10
C GLY A 261 -10.36 9.64 -17.57
N ASP A 262 -9.71 8.57 -18.01
CA ASP A 262 -9.89 7.21 -17.53
C ASP A 262 -8.88 6.85 -16.40
N GLY A 263 -8.00 7.78 -15.98
CA GLY A 263 -7.01 7.58 -14.93
C GLY A 263 -5.59 7.27 -15.42
N LEU A 264 -5.37 7.16 -16.74
CA LEU A 264 -4.01 6.95 -17.27
C LEU A 264 -3.16 8.20 -17.05
N PRO A 265 -1.97 8.12 -16.40
CA PRO A 265 -1.15 9.30 -16.17
C PRO A 265 -0.73 10.00 -17.47
N LYS A 266 -1.11 11.26 -17.64
CA LYS A 266 -0.76 12.05 -18.84
C LYS A 266 0.76 12.16 -19.02
N THR A 267 1.51 12.13 -17.93
CA THR A 267 2.96 12.21 -17.92
C THR A 267 3.68 10.99 -18.49
N LEU A 268 2.98 9.87 -18.73
CA LEU A 268 3.52 8.75 -19.50
C LEU A 268 3.63 9.05 -21.00
N ALA A 269 3.04 10.15 -21.49
CA ALA A 269 3.22 10.57 -22.88
C ALA A 269 4.71 10.86 -23.16
N GLY A 270 5.19 10.41 -24.32
CA GLY A 270 6.59 10.50 -24.70
C GLY A 270 7.50 9.42 -24.10
N SER A 271 6.95 8.50 -23.31
CA SER A 271 7.71 7.39 -22.74
C SER A 271 7.49 6.08 -23.52
N GLY A 272 8.59 5.44 -23.93
CA GLY A 272 8.53 4.20 -24.72
C GLY A 272 7.86 4.41 -26.07
N ASP A 273 6.78 3.68 -26.31
CA ASP A 273 5.99 3.76 -27.55
C ASP A 273 4.70 4.60 -27.41
N ILE A 274 4.42 5.14 -26.22
CA ILE A 274 3.30 6.06 -26.00
C ILE A 274 3.67 7.45 -26.51
N LEU A 275 3.09 7.87 -27.62
CA LEU A 275 3.37 9.15 -28.26
C LEU A 275 2.65 10.30 -27.56
N SER A 276 1.35 10.14 -27.28
CA SER A 276 0.57 11.16 -26.59
C SER A 276 -0.58 10.55 -25.81
N ILE A 277 -1.02 11.26 -24.75
CA ILE A 277 -2.19 10.91 -23.95
C ILE A 277 -3.10 12.14 -23.88
N GLY A 278 -4.25 12.04 -24.51
CA GLY A 278 -5.33 13.01 -24.41
C GLY A 278 -6.33 12.64 -23.30
N MET A 279 -7.44 13.39 -23.21
CA MET A 279 -8.47 13.11 -22.22
C MET A 279 -9.10 11.72 -22.40
N GLN A 280 -9.40 11.31 -23.62
CA GLN A 280 -10.10 10.06 -23.93
C GLN A 280 -9.29 9.09 -24.78
N TYR A 281 -8.18 9.53 -25.38
CA TYR A 281 -7.43 8.74 -26.34
C TYR A 281 -5.93 8.77 -26.05
N THR A 282 -5.30 7.63 -26.26
CA THR A 282 -3.84 7.48 -26.28
C THR A 282 -3.40 7.16 -27.70
N THR A 283 -2.34 7.83 -28.15
CA THR A 283 -1.68 7.53 -29.41
C THR A 283 -0.41 6.78 -29.13
N ARG A 284 -0.26 5.60 -29.74
CA ARG A 284 0.88 4.70 -29.50
C ARG A 284 1.52 4.29 -30.83
N ALA A 285 2.86 4.29 -30.89
CA ALA A 285 3.58 3.67 -31.97
C ALA A 285 3.55 2.15 -31.80
N SER A 286 2.66 1.46 -32.52
CA SER A 286 2.44 0.01 -32.37
C SER A 286 2.28 -0.65 -33.72
N GLY A 287 2.96 -1.80 -33.90
CA GLY A 287 2.81 -2.66 -35.07
C GLY A 287 1.82 -3.81 -34.88
N LYS A 288 1.15 -3.90 -33.70
CA LYS A 288 0.28 -5.03 -33.36
C LYS A 288 -1.09 -4.89 -34.06
N ALA A 289 -1.50 -5.94 -34.78
CA ALA A 289 -2.82 -6.00 -35.41
C ALA A 289 -3.82 -6.67 -34.45
N VAL A 290 -4.25 -5.93 -33.42
CA VAL A 290 -5.19 -6.40 -32.38
C VAL A 290 -6.29 -5.35 -32.16
N ASP A 291 -7.48 -5.79 -31.77
CA ASP A 291 -8.62 -4.91 -31.48
C ASP A 291 -8.52 -4.23 -30.10
N VAL A 292 -7.70 -4.78 -29.21
CA VAL A 292 -7.46 -4.27 -27.85
C VAL A 292 -5.96 -4.33 -27.60
N GLU A 293 -5.36 -3.21 -27.21
CA GLU A 293 -3.95 -3.15 -26.81
C GLU A 293 -3.81 -3.03 -25.30
N GLU A 294 -2.80 -3.68 -24.73
CA GLU A 294 -2.42 -3.51 -23.34
C GLU A 294 -1.46 -2.33 -23.22
N LEU A 295 -1.87 -1.31 -22.48
CA LEU A 295 -1.08 -0.11 -22.18
C LEU A 295 -0.22 -0.29 -20.94
N ILE A 296 -0.73 -1.00 -19.94
CA ILE A 296 -0.02 -1.43 -18.74
C ILE A 296 -0.37 -2.89 -18.50
N GLY A 297 0.62 -3.74 -18.29
CA GLY A 297 0.40 -5.18 -18.17
C GLY A 297 1.47 -5.94 -17.39
N ALA A 298 1.48 -7.26 -17.56
CA ALA A 298 2.34 -8.16 -16.78
C ALA A 298 3.84 -7.94 -17.00
N ALA A 299 4.24 -7.41 -18.16
CA ALA A 299 5.64 -7.17 -18.50
C ALA A 299 6.18 -5.85 -17.93
N ASP A 300 5.31 -5.00 -17.39
CA ASP A 300 5.72 -3.71 -16.83
C ASP A 300 6.28 -3.87 -15.42
N ASP A 301 7.15 -2.93 -15.05
CA ASP A 301 7.66 -2.74 -13.69
C ASP A 301 6.98 -1.52 -13.10
N VAL A 302 6.36 -1.66 -11.91
CA VAL A 302 5.57 -0.58 -11.28
C VAL A 302 6.46 0.59 -10.86
N ASP A 303 7.70 0.31 -10.40
CA ASP A 303 8.64 1.36 -10.02
C ASP A 303 9.10 2.16 -11.25
N ASP A 304 9.37 1.47 -12.37
CA ASP A 304 9.76 2.11 -13.63
C ASP A 304 8.60 2.91 -14.25
N LEU A 305 7.37 2.37 -14.24
CA LEU A 305 6.17 3.09 -14.67
C LEU A 305 5.98 4.40 -13.88
N ALA A 306 6.10 4.33 -12.56
CA ALA A 306 5.97 5.49 -11.68
C ALA A 306 7.07 6.51 -11.95
N MET A 307 8.32 6.06 -12.10
CA MET A 307 9.46 6.91 -12.44
C MET A 307 9.24 7.63 -13.79
N ARG A 308 8.84 6.91 -14.83
CA ARG A 308 8.52 7.49 -16.15
C ARG A 308 7.35 8.47 -16.08
N ALA A 309 6.38 8.22 -15.21
CA ALA A 309 5.26 9.11 -14.98
C ALA A 309 5.62 10.32 -14.08
N GLY A 310 6.83 10.39 -13.52
CA GLY A 310 7.23 11.46 -12.61
C GLY A 310 6.45 11.47 -11.30
N MET A 311 6.01 10.30 -10.82
CA MET A 311 5.20 10.13 -9.61
C MET A 311 5.75 8.98 -8.74
N THR A 312 5.24 8.86 -7.53
CA THR A 312 5.54 7.70 -6.69
C THR A 312 4.70 6.49 -7.13
N PRO A 313 5.13 5.24 -6.85
CA PRO A 313 4.30 4.05 -7.06
C PRO A 313 2.94 4.12 -6.35
N HIS A 314 2.87 4.80 -5.19
CA HIS A 314 1.59 5.01 -4.49
C HIS A 314 0.64 5.90 -5.30
N GLU A 315 1.12 7.01 -5.84
CA GLU A 315 0.32 7.92 -6.68
C GLU A 315 -0.14 7.24 -7.96
N LEU A 316 0.72 6.44 -8.59
CA LEU A 316 0.37 5.66 -9.78
C LEU A 316 -0.77 4.68 -9.48
N VAL A 317 -0.63 3.87 -8.42
CA VAL A 317 -1.63 2.86 -8.03
C VAL A 317 -2.96 3.50 -7.69
N VAL A 318 -2.96 4.57 -6.87
CA VAL A 318 -4.19 5.29 -6.47
C VAL A 318 -4.79 6.04 -7.66
N GLY A 319 -3.97 6.62 -8.53
CA GLY A 319 -4.42 7.36 -9.71
C GLY A 319 -5.21 6.50 -10.69
N LEU A 320 -4.74 5.28 -10.94
CA LEU A 320 -5.41 4.31 -11.81
C LEU A 320 -6.70 3.74 -11.22
N ALA A 321 -6.87 3.77 -9.90
CA ALA A 321 -8.08 3.29 -9.23
C ALA A 321 -9.26 4.29 -9.31
N ARG A 322 -8.97 5.57 -9.53
CA ARG A 322 -9.98 6.64 -9.54
C ARG A 322 -10.71 6.65 -10.90
N ARG A 323 -11.88 6.07 -10.92
CA ARG A 323 -12.88 6.17 -11.99
C ARG A 323 -14.09 6.95 -11.52
#